data_2c34a64cd42a9bb1ef5addd71e8143e8
#
_entry.id   2c34a64cd42a9bb1ef5addd71e8143e8
#
_cell.length_a   1.000
_cell.length_b   1.000
_cell.length_c   1.000
_cell.angle_alpha   90.00
_cell.angle_beta   90.00
_cell.angle_gamma   90.00
#
_symmetry.space_group_name_H-M   'P 1'
#
loop_
_entity.id
_entity.type
_entity.pdbx_description
1 polymer ?
#
loop_
_entity_poly.entity_id
_entity_poly.type
_entity_poly.pdbx_seq_one_letter_code
_entity_poly.pdbx_strand_id
1 'polypeptide(L)'
;MKNYLKENRWYLLASFFLPLALMVIVYLTIGIYPGSSRSVLASDAFSQFSNFHASFRNMLLGKQGLFYNWNASMGLNYLSLVSYYLGGFFTPLVIFFPNQLMPDALYFLTLLKIGAAGLAFWFYAKGSFKLPDWSRVALSVAYALMSFTIAHSEIIMWLDAFVYLPLIIWGINRVMDLRKPTVLFVSYLMLFLTSFYMGFMIGLFSVLYYVARLITNWKLYKKSIIPYGFTSLLAGFASMIMILPSILDLRTNGEELTQLTTFKTEATGWWDFVAKNMIGSYDTTKYGSIPFIYIGLLPLALCLFFFICKKIPWKNKIAYGAIAAILIASFYIQPMNLFWHGMHAPNMFLFRYAYLLSFLVITLAAWGWEKVDRDNILQLVAACLLLIAVFAIFWGMKGKDYNYLKNISLYITIGFLAVYALVLTGYYFNKIPLKVLSILLLLLMSTEAFVNSDFMVRGILKDWNYASRSLYTEPYPSIKALVDKTKDENDSFYRMENLDPVSSNDAFNYGYS
;
A
#
# COMPACT_ATOMS: atom_id res chain seq x y z
N MET A 1 -7.84 8.12 -27.88
CA MET A 1 -8.27 7.92 -26.48
C MET A 1 -9.63 7.22 -26.38
N LYS A 2 -10.70 7.69 -27.06
CA LYS A 2 -12.05 7.05 -27.00
C LYS A 2 -12.05 5.56 -27.40
N ASN A 3 -11.39 5.17 -28.49
CA ASN A 3 -11.32 3.75 -28.92
C ASN A 3 -10.57 2.88 -27.90
N TYR A 4 -9.44 3.36 -27.37
CA TYR A 4 -8.69 2.65 -26.32
C TYR A 4 -9.54 2.37 -25.07
N LEU A 5 -10.29 3.38 -24.60
CA LEU A 5 -11.19 3.22 -23.45
C LEU A 5 -12.34 2.24 -23.75
N LYS A 6 -12.91 2.30 -24.97
CA LYS A 6 -13.99 1.39 -25.37
C LYS A 6 -13.53 -0.07 -25.42
N GLU A 7 -12.35 -0.33 -25.97
CA GLU A 7 -11.76 -1.68 -26.08
C GLU A 7 -11.37 -2.26 -24.73
N ASN A 8 -10.90 -1.44 -23.80
CA ASN A 8 -10.39 -1.90 -22.50
C ASN A 8 -11.37 -1.67 -21.34
N ARG A 9 -12.59 -1.19 -21.59
CA ARG A 9 -13.53 -0.74 -20.54
C ARG A 9 -13.77 -1.77 -19.44
N TRP A 10 -13.98 -3.04 -19.80
CA TRP A 10 -14.27 -4.08 -18.83
C TRP A 10 -13.07 -4.43 -17.95
N TYR A 11 -11.87 -4.41 -18.52
CA TYR A 11 -10.64 -4.66 -17.78
C TYR A 11 -10.31 -3.50 -16.83
N LEU A 12 -10.55 -2.25 -17.26
CA LEU A 12 -10.41 -1.05 -16.43
C LEU A 12 -11.39 -1.09 -15.25
N LEU A 13 -12.67 -1.35 -15.54
CA LEU A 13 -13.70 -1.47 -14.51
C LEU A 13 -13.38 -2.63 -13.55
N ALA A 14 -13.02 -3.80 -14.07
CA ALA A 14 -12.68 -4.94 -13.24
C ALA A 14 -11.46 -4.67 -12.35
N SER A 15 -10.41 -4.03 -12.87
CA SER A 15 -9.20 -3.72 -12.09
C SER A 15 -9.45 -2.70 -10.98
N PHE A 16 -10.48 -1.86 -11.09
CA PHE A 16 -10.89 -0.91 -10.05
C PHE A 16 -11.92 -1.53 -9.09
N PHE A 17 -13.02 -2.06 -9.64
CA PHE A 17 -14.16 -2.48 -8.82
C PHE A 17 -14.00 -3.85 -8.18
N LEU A 18 -13.23 -4.78 -8.74
CA LEU A 18 -13.08 -6.11 -8.16
C LEU A 18 -12.33 -6.08 -6.82
N PRO A 19 -11.14 -5.46 -6.67
CA PRO A 19 -10.49 -5.36 -5.37
C PRO A 19 -11.31 -4.54 -4.37
N LEU A 20 -11.99 -3.47 -4.82
CA LEU A 20 -12.91 -2.69 -4.00
C LEU A 20 -14.07 -3.55 -3.48
N ALA A 21 -14.75 -4.31 -4.35
CA ALA A 21 -15.86 -5.17 -3.97
C ALA A 21 -15.44 -6.31 -3.03
N LEU A 22 -14.27 -6.92 -3.27
CA LEU A 22 -13.70 -7.92 -2.36
C LEU A 22 -13.49 -7.33 -0.97
N MET A 23 -12.94 -6.11 -0.87
CA MET A 23 -12.72 -5.45 0.40
C MET A 23 -14.04 -5.07 1.10
N VAL A 24 -15.07 -4.65 0.35
CA VAL A 24 -16.43 -4.45 0.90
C VAL A 24 -16.93 -5.75 1.54
N ILE A 25 -16.81 -6.88 0.83
CA ILE A 25 -17.25 -8.17 1.35
C ILE A 25 -16.44 -8.54 2.61
N VAL A 26 -15.13 -8.33 2.61
CA VAL A 26 -14.27 -8.55 3.80
C VAL A 26 -14.75 -7.73 4.98
N TYR A 27 -15.00 -6.44 4.82
CA TYR A 27 -15.52 -5.61 5.89
C TYR A 27 -16.91 -6.06 6.38
N LEU A 28 -17.78 -6.50 5.48
CA LEU A 28 -19.09 -7.06 5.84
C LEU A 28 -18.97 -8.31 6.72
N THR A 29 -17.94 -9.17 6.54
CA THR A 29 -17.75 -10.38 7.38
C THR A 29 -17.50 -10.08 8.84
N ILE A 30 -17.05 -8.85 9.17
CA ILE A 30 -16.80 -8.39 10.54
C ILE A 30 -17.78 -7.30 10.99
N GLY A 31 -18.83 -7.04 10.22
CA GLY A 31 -19.90 -6.09 10.54
C GLY A 31 -19.53 -4.62 10.34
N ILE A 32 -18.61 -4.31 9.43
CA ILE A 32 -18.24 -2.94 9.05
C ILE A 32 -18.90 -2.58 7.72
N TYR A 33 -19.81 -1.61 7.77
CA TYR A 33 -20.48 -0.99 6.60
C TYR A 33 -21.03 0.38 7.00
N PRO A 34 -21.36 1.27 6.06
CA PRO A 34 -21.91 2.58 6.38
C PRO A 34 -23.18 2.48 7.26
N GLY A 35 -23.17 3.18 8.39
CA GLY A 35 -24.28 3.14 9.35
C GLY A 35 -24.25 1.97 10.34
N SER A 36 -23.32 1.02 10.25
CA SER A 36 -23.21 -0.08 11.21
C SER A 36 -22.72 0.39 12.59
N SER A 37 -22.89 -0.45 13.61
CA SER A 37 -22.42 -0.17 14.98
C SER A 37 -20.89 -0.14 15.08
N ARG A 38 -20.17 -0.84 14.21
CA ARG A 38 -18.71 -0.87 14.14
C ARG A 38 -18.24 0.03 13.02
N SER A 39 -17.24 0.86 13.29
CA SER A 39 -16.61 1.73 12.28
C SER A 39 -15.34 1.10 11.68
N VAL A 40 -14.77 1.73 10.64
CA VAL A 40 -13.47 1.38 10.06
C VAL A 40 -12.29 1.93 10.89
N LEU A 41 -12.57 2.64 11.97
CA LEU A 41 -11.58 3.35 12.77
C LEU A 41 -10.87 2.40 13.73
N ALA A 42 -9.64 2.03 13.41
CA ALA A 42 -8.74 1.29 14.29
C ALA A 42 -7.48 2.13 14.55
N SER A 43 -6.82 1.94 15.69
CA SER A 43 -5.56 2.62 16.02
C SER A 43 -5.67 4.15 15.84
N ASP A 44 -4.71 4.75 15.13
CA ASP A 44 -4.64 6.19 14.85
C ASP A 44 -5.81 6.71 14.00
N ALA A 45 -6.56 5.85 13.34
CA ALA A 45 -7.71 6.28 12.56
C ALA A 45 -8.80 6.92 13.42
N PHE A 46 -8.97 6.48 14.68
CA PHE A 46 -9.92 7.08 15.61
C PHE A 46 -9.43 8.41 16.18
N SER A 47 -8.20 8.44 16.68
CA SER A 47 -7.67 9.60 17.43
C SER A 47 -7.06 10.68 16.53
N GLN A 48 -6.63 10.35 15.32
CA GLN A 48 -5.92 11.25 14.42
C GLN A 48 -6.68 11.43 13.09
N PHE A 49 -6.78 10.38 12.26
CA PHE A 49 -7.15 10.55 10.85
C PHE A 49 -8.60 11.02 10.68
N SER A 50 -9.54 10.54 11.50
CA SER A 50 -10.93 11.03 11.46
C SER A 50 -11.02 12.52 11.79
N ASN A 51 -10.29 12.97 12.81
CA ASN A 51 -10.29 14.37 13.24
C ASN A 51 -9.57 15.28 12.23
N PHE A 52 -8.45 14.83 11.64
CA PHE A 52 -7.74 15.59 10.62
C PHE A 52 -8.57 15.74 9.33
N HIS A 53 -9.29 14.70 8.92
CA HIS A 53 -10.19 14.77 7.76
C HIS A 53 -11.41 15.67 8.04
N ALA A 54 -11.94 15.68 9.28
CA ALA A 54 -12.98 16.62 9.70
C ALA A 54 -12.48 18.06 9.64
N SER A 55 -11.26 18.33 10.13
CA SER A 55 -10.60 19.62 10.00
C SER A 55 -10.39 20.03 8.54
N PHE A 56 -9.97 19.10 7.68
CA PHE A 56 -9.78 19.38 6.25
C PHE A 56 -11.11 19.77 5.58
N ARG A 57 -12.20 19.10 5.93
CA ARG A 57 -13.55 19.52 5.52
C ARG A 57 -13.89 20.93 5.99
N ASN A 58 -13.56 21.26 7.25
CA ASN A 58 -13.80 22.62 7.79
C ASN A 58 -13.00 23.65 6.99
N MET A 59 -11.77 23.34 6.60
CA MET A 59 -10.94 24.20 5.72
C MET A 59 -11.57 24.36 4.35
N LEU A 60 -12.05 23.29 3.71
CA LEU A 60 -12.74 23.36 2.40
C LEU A 60 -14.02 24.20 2.45
N LEU A 61 -14.70 24.24 3.59
CA LEU A 61 -15.88 25.07 3.83
C LEU A 61 -15.57 26.50 4.26
N GLY A 62 -14.28 26.90 4.28
CA GLY A 62 -13.86 28.24 4.66
C GLY A 62 -13.98 28.55 6.17
N LYS A 63 -14.14 27.54 7.02
CA LYS A 63 -14.26 27.71 8.48
C LYS A 63 -12.92 27.82 9.19
N GLN A 64 -11.82 27.52 8.52
CA GLN A 64 -10.44 27.66 9.00
C GLN A 64 -9.47 27.90 7.84
N GLY A 65 -8.27 28.40 8.16
CA GLY A 65 -7.20 28.65 7.18
C GLY A 65 -6.49 27.38 6.70
N LEU A 66 -5.82 27.49 5.54
CA LEU A 66 -4.97 26.41 4.99
C LEU A 66 -3.57 26.42 5.63
N PHE A 67 -3.05 27.59 6.03
CA PHE A 67 -1.66 27.72 6.46
C PHE A 67 -1.48 27.50 7.95
N TYR A 68 -2.42 27.97 8.76
CA TYR A 68 -2.38 27.87 10.21
C TYR A 68 -3.73 27.42 10.77
N ASN A 69 -3.69 26.51 11.73
CA ASN A 69 -4.88 26.02 12.43
C ASN A 69 -4.74 26.27 13.93
N TRP A 70 -5.70 26.98 14.50
CA TRP A 70 -5.76 27.29 15.93
C TRP A 70 -6.32 26.13 16.77
N ASN A 71 -7.02 25.17 16.16
CA ASN A 71 -7.71 24.08 16.84
C ASN A 71 -6.79 22.88 17.17
N ALA A 72 -5.52 23.13 17.38
CA ALA A 72 -4.51 22.13 17.72
C ALA A 72 -3.64 22.66 18.84
N SER A 73 -4.03 22.45 20.10
CA SER A 73 -3.30 22.96 21.26
C SER A 73 -3.02 24.47 21.11
N MET A 74 -1.75 24.87 21.03
CA MET A 74 -1.33 26.27 20.83
C MET A 74 -1.43 26.75 19.37
N GLY A 75 -1.89 25.93 18.47
CA GLY A 75 -1.90 26.14 17.02
C GLY A 75 -0.75 25.44 16.32
N LEU A 76 -0.90 25.15 15.04
CA LEU A 76 0.12 24.50 14.22
C LEU A 76 0.17 25.02 12.78
N ASN A 77 1.28 24.77 12.11
CA ASN A 77 1.41 24.89 10.67
C ASN A 77 0.55 23.83 9.98
N TYR A 78 -0.66 24.23 9.54
CA TYR A 78 -1.62 23.29 8.99
C TYR A 78 -1.19 22.73 7.64
N LEU A 79 -0.42 23.48 6.86
CA LEU A 79 0.11 23.01 5.58
C LEU A 79 1.08 21.83 5.76
N SER A 80 1.88 21.83 6.84
CA SER A 80 2.73 20.68 7.21
C SER A 80 1.88 19.43 7.53
N LEU A 81 0.79 19.59 8.28
CA LEU A 81 -0.14 18.49 8.54
C LEU A 81 -0.76 17.94 7.24
N VAL A 82 -1.21 18.86 6.36
CA VAL A 82 -1.80 18.49 5.05
C VAL A 82 -0.81 17.70 4.21
N SER A 83 0.47 18.10 4.18
CA SER A 83 1.51 17.46 3.35
C SER A 83 1.82 16.00 3.71
N TYR A 84 1.45 15.56 4.91
CA TYR A 84 1.65 14.18 5.36
C TYR A 84 0.34 13.39 5.40
N TYR A 85 -0.74 13.99 5.93
CA TYR A 85 -1.97 13.27 6.21
C TYR A 85 -3.09 13.45 5.17
N LEU A 86 -3.17 14.61 4.52
CA LEU A 86 -4.37 15.08 3.84
C LEU A 86 -4.18 15.45 2.35
N GLY A 87 -2.94 15.36 1.84
CA GLY A 87 -2.61 15.69 0.45
C GLY A 87 -3.14 14.71 -0.61
N GLY A 88 -3.87 13.66 -0.22
CA GLY A 88 -4.36 12.62 -1.12
C GLY A 88 -5.39 13.13 -2.14
N PHE A 89 -5.33 12.60 -3.37
CA PHE A 89 -6.23 12.98 -4.46
C PHE A 89 -7.72 12.82 -4.11
N PHE A 90 -8.07 11.81 -3.33
CA PHE A 90 -9.45 11.54 -2.92
C PHE A 90 -9.87 12.28 -1.64
N THR A 91 -8.93 12.87 -0.89
CA THR A 91 -9.21 13.55 0.39
C THR A 91 -10.28 14.65 0.27
N PRO A 92 -10.35 15.48 -0.80
CA PRO A 92 -11.40 16.48 -0.94
C PRO A 92 -12.82 15.96 -0.94
N LEU A 93 -13.03 14.66 -1.20
CA LEU A 93 -14.37 14.04 -1.16
C LEU A 93 -14.99 14.03 0.23
N VAL A 94 -14.21 14.29 1.30
CA VAL A 94 -14.76 14.46 2.66
C VAL A 94 -15.76 15.60 2.77
N ILE A 95 -15.75 16.55 1.83
CA ILE A 95 -16.70 17.68 1.79
C ILE A 95 -18.17 17.19 1.79
N PHE A 96 -18.42 16.03 1.19
CA PHE A 96 -19.75 15.45 1.09
C PHE A 96 -20.24 14.78 2.39
N PHE A 97 -19.39 14.65 3.41
CA PHE A 97 -19.72 13.99 4.66
C PHE A 97 -19.68 15.00 5.81
N PRO A 98 -20.77 15.17 6.61
CA PRO A 98 -20.71 15.95 7.85
C PRO A 98 -19.61 15.40 8.77
N ASN A 99 -19.02 16.25 9.63
CA ASN A 99 -17.94 15.84 10.55
C ASN A 99 -18.34 14.63 11.41
N GLN A 100 -19.60 14.57 11.85
CA GLN A 100 -20.17 13.44 12.60
C GLN A 100 -20.09 12.11 11.83
N LEU A 101 -20.11 12.13 10.49
CA LEU A 101 -20.06 10.95 9.62
C LEU A 101 -18.67 10.70 9.05
N MET A 102 -17.62 11.25 9.64
CA MET A 102 -16.23 11.04 9.17
C MET A 102 -15.80 9.56 9.17
N PRO A 103 -16.27 8.69 10.10
CA PRO A 103 -16.03 7.24 9.98
C PRO A 103 -16.48 6.64 8.64
N ASP A 104 -17.64 7.07 8.12
CA ASP A 104 -18.13 6.61 6.82
C ASP A 104 -17.32 7.20 5.67
N ALA A 105 -16.91 8.47 5.78
CA ALA A 105 -16.04 9.08 4.80
C ALA A 105 -14.73 8.30 4.64
N LEU A 106 -14.09 7.93 5.75
CA LEU A 106 -12.85 7.14 5.73
C LEU A 106 -13.07 5.74 5.17
N TYR A 107 -14.22 5.10 5.44
CA TYR A 107 -14.60 3.83 4.81
C TYR A 107 -14.61 3.95 3.27
N PHE A 108 -15.32 4.94 2.73
CA PHE A 108 -15.38 5.15 1.29
C PHE A 108 -14.02 5.52 0.68
N LEU A 109 -13.24 6.39 1.35
CA LEU A 109 -11.91 6.78 0.88
C LEU A 109 -10.96 5.59 0.83
N THR A 110 -10.95 4.72 1.84
CA THR A 110 -10.15 3.49 1.87
C THR A 110 -10.47 2.60 0.67
N LEU A 111 -11.75 2.34 0.41
CA LEU A 111 -12.19 1.54 -0.72
C LEU A 111 -11.80 2.14 -2.07
N LEU A 112 -11.98 3.46 -2.25
CA LEU A 112 -11.60 4.16 -3.48
C LEU A 112 -10.10 4.08 -3.73
N LYS A 113 -9.26 4.23 -2.71
CA LYS A 113 -7.80 4.14 -2.81
C LYS A 113 -7.35 2.73 -3.17
N ILE A 114 -7.95 1.69 -2.57
CA ILE A 114 -7.68 0.28 -2.93
C ILE A 114 -8.06 0.01 -4.39
N GLY A 115 -9.25 0.44 -4.82
CA GLY A 115 -9.65 0.32 -6.24
C GLY A 115 -8.71 1.06 -7.19
N ALA A 116 -8.31 2.28 -6.83
CA ALA A 116 -7.37 3.09 -7.62
C ALA A 116 -5.98 2.46 -7.72
N ALA A 117 -5.49 1.81 -6.65
CA ALA A 117 -4.22 1.07 -6.67
C ALA A 117 -4.28 -0.10 -7.67
N GLY A 118 -5.38 -0.86 -7.69
CA GLY A 118 -5.60 -1.92 -8.68
C GLY A 118 -5.62 -1.38 -10.11
N LEU A 119 -6.34 -0.29 -10.36
CA LEU A 119 -6.39 0.35 -11.67
C LEU A 119 -5.02 0.89 -12.11
N ALA A 120 -4.27 1.52 -11.21
CA ALA A 120 -2.93 2.02 -11.47
C ALA A 120 -1.96 0.90 -11.85
N PHE A 121 -2.04 -0.24 -11.15
CA PHE A 121 -1.24 -1.42 -11.51
C PHE A 121 -1.62 -1.98 -12.89
N TRP A 122 -2.91 -1.98 -13.25
CA TRP A 122 -3.34 -2.41 -14.58
C TRP A 122 -2.72 -1.55 -15.70
N PHE A 123 -2.70 -0.21 -15.52
CA PHE A 123 -2.05 0.68 -16.48
C PHE A 123 -0.55 0.38 -16.60
N TYR A 124 0.12 0.16 -15.49
CA TYR A 124 1.53 -0.25 -15.47
C TYR A 124 1.74 -1.58 -16.20
N ALA A 125 0.95 -2.59 -15.87
CA ALA A 125 1.06 -3.92 -16.48
C ALA A 125 0.74 -3.90 -17.99
N LYS A 126 -0.29 -3.13 -18.41
CA LYS A 126 -0.64 -2.96 -19.83
C LYS A 126 0.44 -2.24 -20.61
N GLY A 127 1.10 -1.25 -20.00
CA GLY A 127 2.15 -0.46 -20.62
C GLY A 127 3.53 -1.10 -20.62
N SER A 128 3.75 -2.14 -19.81
CA SER A 128 5.08 -2.74 -19.57
C SER A 128 5.21 -4.19 -20.00
N PHE A 129 4.11 -4.97 -20.03
CA PHE A 129 4.15 -6.42 -20.27
C PHE A 129 3.12 -6.87 -21.32
N LYS A 130 3.49 -7.87 -22.11
CA LYS A 130 2.61 -8.52 -23.10
C LYS A 130 1.86 -9.68 -22.44
N LEU A 131 0.82 -9.37 -21.66
CA LEU A 131 0.01 -10.34 -20.95
C LEU A 131 -1.42 -10.39 -21.51
N PRO A 132 -2.15 -11.51 -21.37
CA PRO A 132 -3.60 -11.54 -21.55
C PRO A 132 -4.28 -10.50 -20.63
N ASP A 133 -5.35 -9.86 -21.11
CA ASP A 133 -5.96 -8.76 -20.37
C ASP A 133 -6.52 -9.19 -19.00
N TRP A 134 -7.15 -10.37 -18.90
CA TRP A 134 -7.64 -10.91 -17.61
C TRP A 134 -6.51 -11.28 -16.65
N SER A 135 -5.33 -11.67 -17.16
CA SER A 135 -4.14 -11.88 -16.33
C SER A 135 -3.64 -10.58 -15.71
N ARG A 136 -3.74 -9.44 -16.44
CA ARG A 136 -3.43 -8.12 -15.87
C ARG A 136 -4.40 -7.75 -14.76
N VAL A 137 -5.70 -8.04 -14.94
CA VAL A 137 -6.71 -7.83 -13.89
C VAL A 137 -6.39 -8.67 -12.66
N ALA A 138 -6.02 -9.95 -12.83
CA ALA A 138 -5.65 -10.82 -11.72
C ALA A 138 -4.46 -10.29 -10.91
N LEU A 139 -3.40 -9.82 -11.59
CA LEU A 139 -2.26 -9.17 -10.93
C LEU A 139 -2.65 -7.84 -10.27
N SER A 140 -3.59 -7.09 -10.86
CA SER A 140 -4.10 -5.85 -10.27
C SER A 140 -4.83 -6.10 -8.93
N VAL A 141 -5.62 -7.18 -8.84
CA VAL A 141 -6.28 -7.60 -7.60
C VAL A 141 -5.24 -8.00 -6.55
N ALA A 142 -4.26 -8.84 -6.94
CA ALA A 142 -3.20 -9.27 -6.02
C ALA A 142 -2.40 -8.07 -5.48
N TYR A 143 -2.09 -7.09 -6.34
CA TYR A 143 -1.39 -5.87 -5.93
C TYR A 143 -2.22 -5.01 -4.97
N ALA A 144 -3.47 -4.73 -5.32
CA ALA A 144 -4.35 -3.88 -4.51
C ALA A 144 -4.62 -4.48 -3.12
N LEU A 145 -4.71 -5.81 -3.03
CA LEU A 145 -5.03 -6.55 -1.80
C LEU A 145 -3.81 -7.27 -1.20
N MET A 146 -2.59 -6.78 -1.47
CA MET A 146 -1.40 -7.32 -0.81
C MET A 146 -1.48 -7.14 0.71
N SER A 147 -0.82 -8.02 1.47
CA SER A 147 -0.87 -8.00 2.94
C SER A 147 -0.54 -6.64 3.54
N PHE A 148 0.44 -5.92 2.97
CA PHE A 148 0.81 -4.60 3.46
C PHE A 148 -0.35 -3.59 3.35
N THR A 149 -1.05 -3.57 2.21
CA THR A 149 -2.21 -2.69 2.00
C THR A 149 -3.31 -2.96 3.04
N ILE A 150 -3.61 -4.22 3.29
CA ILE A 150 -4.72 -4.60 4.16
C ILE A 150 -4.33 -4.45 5.62
N ALA A 151 -3.12 -4.88 6.03
CA ALA A 151 -2.63 -4.75 7.40
C ALA A 151 -2.50 -3.27 7.87
N HIS A 152 -2.36 -2.34 6.92
CA HIS A 152 -2.25 -0.89 7.19
C HIS A 152 -3.41 -0.09 6.55
N SER A 153 -4.56 -0.74 6.32
CA SER A 153 -5.71 -0.08 5.66
C SER A 153 -6.32 1.05 6.48
N GLU A 154 -6.13 1.03 7.81
CA GLU A 154 -6.51 2.12 8.71
C GLU A 154 -5.60 3.34 8.57
N ILE A 155 -4.35 3.19 8.09
CA ILE A 155 -3.42 4.31 7.87
C ILE A 155 -3.66 4.89 6.48
N ILE A 156 -4.78 5.55 6.35
CA ILE A 156 -5.40 5.93 5.07
C ILE A 156 -4.49 6.75 4.14
N MET A 157 -3.58 7.57 4.68
CA MET A 157 -2.65 8.39 3.87
C MET A 157 -1.57 7.56 3.17
N TRP A 158 -1.25 6.34 3.65
CA TRP A 158 -0.28 5.50 2.96
C TRP A 158 -0.85 4.84 1.71
N LEU A 159 -2.16 4.65 1.64
CA LEU A 159 -2.82 3.99 0.51
C LEU A 159 -2.66 4.76 -0.82
N ASP A 160 -2.49 6.09 -0.77
CA ASP A 160 -2.22 6.89 -1.97
C ASP A 160 -0.89 6.50 -2.64
N ALA A 161 0.12 6.12 -1.85
CA ALA A 161 1.42 5.70 -2.37
C ALA A 161 1.31 4.47 -3.28
N PHE A 162 0.36 3.56 -3.00
CA PHE A 162 0.15 2.37 -3.82
C PHE A 162 -0.52 2.69 -5.15
N VAL A 163 -1.16 3.85 -5.29
CA VAL A 163 -1.63 4.34 -6.58
C VAL A 163 -0.46 4.87 -7.42
N TYR A 164 0.46 5.63 -6.81
CA TYR A 164 1.52 6.29 -7.57
C TYR A 164 2.72 5.39 -7.88
N LEU A 165 3.04 4.40 -7.03
CA LEU A 165 4.18 3.50 -7.23
C LEU A 165 4.17 2.82 -8.61
N PRO A 166 3.11 2.10 -9.05
CA PRO A 166 3.11 1.48 -10.37
C PRO A 166 3.16 2.50 -11.51
N LEU A 167 2.56 3.69 -11.33
CA LEU A 167 2.58 4.74 -12.34
C LEU A 167 3.98 5.36 -12.49
N ILE A 168 4.73 5.52 -11.40
CA ILE A 168 6.13 5.99 -11.43
C ILE A 168 7.00 4.99 -12.18
N ILE A 169 6.90 3.70 -11.86
CA ILE A 169 7.67 2.67 -12.55
C ILE A 169 7.30 2.57 -14.03
N TRP A 170 6.02 2.71 -14.37
CA TRP A 170 5.59 2.85 -15.76
C TRP A 170 6.16 4.10 -16.42
N GLY A 171 6.16 5.23 -15.71
CA GLY A 171 6.77 6.48 -16.15
C GLY A 171 8.25 6.33 -16.47
N ILE A 172 9.02 5.64 -15.60
CA ILE A 172 10.43 5.30 -15.83
C ILE A 172 10.58 4.48 -17.11
N ASN A 173 9.75 3.42 -17.27
CA ASN A 173 9.76 2.61 -18.47
C ASN A 173 9.52 3.45 -19.75
N ARG A 174 8.55 4.37 -19.70
CA ARG A 174 8.26 5.28 -20.81
C ARG A 174 9.39 6.26 -21.12
N VAL A 175 10.08 6.77 -20.12
CA VAL A 175 11.28 7.62 -20.32
C VAL A 175 12.39 6.82 -20.97
N MET A 176 12.64 5.60 -20.51
CA MET A 176 13.73 4.76 -21.02
C MET A 176 13.46 4.27 -22.46
N ASP A 177 12.25 3.80 -22.73
CA ASP A 177 11.90 3.18 -24.02
C ASP A 177 11.44 4.20 -25.07
N LEU A 178 10.67 5.22 -24.67
CA LEU A 178 9.93 6.11 -25.58
C LEU A 178 10.37 7.57 -25.49
N ARG A 179 11.23 7.95 -24.55
CA ARG A 179 11.61 9.33 -24.24
C ARG A 179 10.41 10.23 -23.88
N LYS A 180 9.35 9.64 -23.23
CA LYS A 180 8.13 10.36 -22.86
C LYS A 180 8.06 10.55 -21.34
N PRO A 181 8.40 11.74 -20.79
CA PRO A 181 8.55 11.97 -19.35
C PRO A 181 7.25 12.30 -18.62
N THR A 182 6.16 12.65 -19.32
CA THR A 182 4.93 13.20 -18.72
C THR A 182 4.37 12.34 -17.60
N VAL A 183 4.28 11.00 -17.79
CA VAL A 183 3.74 10.10 -16.77
C VAL A 183 4.63 10.11 -15.53
N LEU A 184 5.95 10.07 -15.72
CA LEU A 184 6.91 10.11 -14.60
C LEU A 184 6.78 11.44 -13.83
N PHE A 185 6.75 12.56 -14.54
CA PHE A 185 6.62 13.89 -13.94
C PHE A 185 5.34 13.99 -13.08
N VAL A 186 4.19 13.68 -13.70
CA VAL A 186 2.90 13.80 -13.02
C VAL A 186 2.81 12.85 -11.82
N SER A 187 3.27 11.61 -11.97
CA SER A 187 3.19 10.62 -10.88
C SER A 187 4.09 10.97 -9.70
N TYR A 188 5.31 11.47 -9.95
CA TYR A 188 6.19 11.96 -8.89
C TYR A 188 5.63 13.20 -8.22
N LEU A 189 5.18 14.19 -9.01
CA LEU A 189 4.58 15.41 -8.48
C LEU A 189 3.41 15.06 -7.54
N MET A 190 2.49 14.24 -8.00
CA MET A 190 1.33 13.84 -7.20
C MET A 190 1.75 13.06 -5.95
N LEU A 191 2.71 12.14 -6.03
CA LEU A 191 3.23 11.43 -4.87
C LEU A 191 3.82 12.39 -3.82
N PHE A 192 4.68 13.32 -4.25
CA PHE A 192 5.34 14.26 -3.35
C PHE A 192 4.38 15.29 -2.73
N LEU A 193 3.33 15.68 -3.45
CA LEU A 193 2.25 16.53 -2.91
C LEU A 193 1.36 15.77 -1.90
N THR A 194 1.24 14.45 -2.07
CA THR A 194 0.36 13.61 -1.26
C THR A 194 1.01 13.19 0.06
N SER A 195 2.25 12.71 0.01
CA SER A 195 2.98 12.22 1.18
C SER A 195 4.49 12.22 0.91
N PHE A 196 5.19 13.17 1.49
CA PHE A 196 6.65 13.25 1.35
C PHE A 196 7.35 12.01 1.92
N TYR A 197 6.82 11.43 3.00
CA TYR A 197 7.41 10.27 3.68
C TYR A 197 7.37 9.01 2.82
N MET A 198 6.20 8.65 2.27
CA MET A 198 6.09 7.55 1.32
C MET A 198 6.82 7.86 0.02
N GLY A 199 6.84 9.15 -0.36
CA GLY A 199 7.59 9.67 -1.50
C GLY A 199 9.09 9.42 -1.40
N PHE A 200 9.68 9.54 -0.22
CA PHE A 200 11.08 9.23 0.02
C PHE A 200 11.41 7.75 -0.26
N MET A 201 10.63 6.82 0.31
CA MET A 201 10.83 5.38 0.11
C MET A 201 10.65 4.97 -1.36
N ILE A 202 9.59 5.44 -2.01
CA ILE A 202 9.34 5.16 -3.43
C ILE A 202 10.41 5.81 -4.31
N GLY A 203 10.86 7.01 -3.97
CA GLY A 203 11.95 7.69 -4.66
C GLY A 203 13.22 6.84 -4.67
N LEU A 204 13.67 6.38 -3.50
CA LEU A 204 14.84 5.49 -3.38
C LEU A 204 14.67 4.20 -4.20
N PHE A 205 13.53 3.53 -4.06
CA PHE A 205 13.24 2.31 -4.81
C PHE A 205 13.24 2.55 -6.33
N SER A 206 12.67 3.65 -6.77
CA SER A 206 12.59 3.97 -8.19
C SER A 206 13.96 4.26 -8.82
N VAL A 207 14.89 4.84 -8.04
CA VAL A 207 16.29 4.99 -8.45
C VAL A 207 16.95 3.61 -8.60
N LEU A 208 16.78 2.72 -7.62
CA LEU A 208 17.29 1.34 -7.70
C LEU A 208 16.75 0.61 -8.94
N TYR A 209 15.45 0.73 -9.19
CA TYR A 209 14.80 0.14 -10.36
C TYR A 209 15.36 0.72 -11.67
N TYR A 210 15.49 2.06 -11.74
CA TYR A 210 16.06 2.73 -12.91
C TYR A 210 17.49 2.27 -13.18
N VAL A 211 18.35 2.23 -12.14
CA VAL A 211 19.75 1.79 -12.25
C VAL A 211 19.84 0.32 -12.69
N ALA A 212 19.04 -0.56 -12.07
CA ALA A 212 19.00 -1.97 -12.46
C ALA A 212 18.67 -2.12 -13.96
N ARG A 213 17.66 -1.40 -14.43
CA ARG A 213 17.29 -1.43 -15.84
C ARG A 213 18.35 -0.80 -16.76
N LEU A 214 19.00 0.27 -16.32
CA LEU A 214 20.07 0.95 -17.05
C LEU A 214 21.27 0.02 -17.30
N ILE A 215 21.71 -0.70 -16.26
CA ILE A 215 22.89 -1.58 -16.36
C ILE A 215 22.61 -2.84 -17.19
N THR A 216 21.37 -3.33 -17.25
CA THR A 216 21.01 -4.50 -18.08
C THR A 216 21.22 -4.25 -19.57
N ASN A 217 21.06 -3.01 -20.04
CA ASN A 217 21.33 -2.62 -21.43
C ASN A 217 21.81 -1.16 -21.52
N TRP A 218 23.03 -0.93 -21.07
CA TRP A 218 23.66 0.40 -21.04
C TRP A 218 23.64 1.11 -22.40
N LYS A 219 23.95 0.38 -23.50
CA LYS A 219 23.99 0.98 -24.83
C LYS A 219 22.65 1.59 -25.25
N LEU A 220 21.54 0.92 -24.91
CA LEU A 220 20.20 1.37 -25.26
C LEU A 220 19.73 2.50 -24.34
N TYR A 221 20.00 2.39 -23.03
CA TYR A 221 19.38 3.23 -22.01
C TYR A 221 20.18 4.44 -21.56
N LYS A 222 21.51 4.52 -21.80
CA LYS A 222 22.35 5.64 -21.35
C LYS A 222 21.82 7.04 -21.74
N LYS A 223 21.12 7.15 -22.90
CA LYS A 223 20.51 8.40 -23.35
C LYS A 223 19.28 8.81 -22.51
N SER A 224 18.77 7.95 -21.60
CA SER A 224 17.67 8.29 -20.71
C SER A 224 18.13 8.98 -19.42
N ILE A 225 19.43 9.03 -19.12
CA ILE A 225 19.98 9.56 -17.87
C ILE A 225 19.53 11.03 -17.67
N ILE A 226 19.79 11.88 -18.65
CA ILE A 226 19.40 13.30 -18.58
C ILE A 226 17.87 13.47 -18.50
N PRO A 227 17.05 12.87 -19.38
CA PRO A 227 15.60 12.97 -19.27
C PRO A 227 15.04 12.46 -17.94
N TYR A 228 15.56 11.34 -17.42
CA TYR A 228 15.13 10.80 -16.13
C TYR A 228 15.49 11.74 -14.97
N GLY A 229 16.78 12.14 -14.88
CA GLY A 229 17.27 13.03 -13.81
C GLY A 229 16.55 14.38 -13.84
N PHE A 230 16.46 15.02 -15.02
CA PHE A 230 15.78 16.29 -15.16
C PHE A 230 14.28 16.22 -14.77
N THR A 231 13.57 15.19 -15.24
CA THR A 231 12.14 15.02 -14.91
C THR A 231 11.93 14.78 -13.42
N SER A 232 12.76 13.96 -12.79
CA SER A 232 12.66 13.66 -11.36
C SER A 232 12.94 14.90 -10.50
N LEU A 233 14.00 15.66 -10.84
CA LEU A 233 14.31 16.92 -10.16
C LEU A 233 13.23 17.97 -10.36
N LEU A 234 12.72 18.11 -11.60
CA LEU A 234 11.65 19.07 -11.89
C LEU A 234 10.37 18.75 -11.09
N ALA A 235 10.00 17.46 -10.97
CA ALA A 235 8.86 17.06 -10.13
C ALA A 235 9.10 17.38 -8.65
N GLY A 236 10.31 17.13 -8.14
CA GLY A 236 10.71 17.50 -6.80
C GLY A 236 10.64 19.01 -6.55
N PHE A 237 11.18 19.82 -7.45
CA PHE A 237 11.10 21.28 -7.34
C PHE A 237 9.66 21.80 -7.42
N ALA A 238 8.83 21.25 -8.32
CA ALA A 238 7.43 21.64 -8.42
C ALA A 238 6.62 21.29 -7.16
N SER A 239 7.03 20.28 -6.39
CA SER A 239 6.38 19.88 -5.14
C SER A 239 6.88 20.64 -3.91
N MET A 240 7.87 21.54 -4.04
CA MET A 240 8.41 22.32 -2.91
C MET A 240 7.37 23.20 -2.23
N ILE A 241 6.28 23.54 -2.90
CA ILE A 241 5.15 24.24 -2.30
C ILE A 241 4.58 23.52 -1.06
N MET A 242 4.66 22.19 -1.03
CA MET A 242 4.23 21.37 0.12
C MET A 242 5.42 20.89 0.97
N ILE A 243 6.51 20.49 0.32
CA ILE A 243 7.65 19.86 0.99
C ILE A 243 8.45 20.89 1.80
N LEU A 244 8.68 22.09 1.27
CA LEU A 244 9.52 23.09 1.96
C LEU A 244 8.91 23.56 3.28
N PRO A 245 7.62 23.93 3.37
CA PRO A 245 6.99 24.25 4.65
C PRO A 245 7.12 23.11 5.68
N SER A 246 6.99 21.86 5.23
CA SER A 246 7.11 20.69 6.10
C SER A 246 8.54 20.47 6.61
N ILE A 247 9.56 20.66 5.76
CA ILE A 247 10.97 20.57 6.17
C ILE A 247 11.29 21.66 7.19
N LEU A 248 10.81 22.88 6.98
CA LEU A 248 11.05 24.00 7.91
C LEU A 248 10.37 23.75 9.26
N ASP A 249 9.16 23.20 9.26
CA ASP A 249 8.41 22.85 10.46
C ASP A 249 9.11 21.73 11.25
N LEU A 250 9.49 20.63 10.58
CA LEU A 250 10.21 19.52 11.19
C LEU A 250 11.54 19.93 11.83
N ARG A 251 12.25 20.92 11.27
CA ARG A 251 13.48 21.43 11.87
C ARG A 251 13.27 22.11 13.20
N THR A 252 12.09 22.67 13.46
CA THR A 252 11.76 23.33 14.72
C THR A 252 11.27 22.37 15.79
N ASN A 253 10.86 21.16 15.42
CA ASN A 253 10.32 20.15 16.34
C ASN A 253 11.40 19.38 17.13
N GLY A 254 12.69 19.61 16.85
CA GLY A 254 13.79 19.09 17.67
C GLY A 254 14.01 17.59 17.63
N GLU A 255 13.42 16.86 16.66
CA GLU A 255 13.65 15.42 16.54
C GLU A 255 15.10 15.12 16.09
N GLU A 256 15.82 14.37 16.90
CA GLU A 256 17.16 13.91 16.62
C GLU A 256 17.16 12.60 15.79
N LEU A 257 18.20 12.41 14.98
CA LEU A 257 18.41 11.16 14.27
C LEU A 257 18.60 10.01 15.26
N THR A 258 18.02 8.86 14.96
CA THR A 258 18.14 7.68 15.83
C THR A 258 19.58 7.19 15.89
N GLN A 259 20.11 7.09 17.10
CA GLN A 259 21.44 6.51 17.32
C GLN A 259 21.42 5.01 17.06
N LEU A 260 22.41 4.53 16.32
CA LEU A 260 22.58 3.11 16.02
C LEU A 260 23.16 2.39 17.24
N THR A 261 22.30 1.68 17.99
CA THR A 261 22.70 0.88 19.15
C THR A 261 22.81 -0.60 18.84
N THR A 262 22.14 -1.08 17.80
CA THR A 262 22.13 -2.48 17.39
C THR A 262 22.36 -2.62 15.89
N PHE A 263 22.98 -3.73 15.48
CA PHE A 263 23.15 -4.04 14.05
C PHE A 263 22.00 -4.86 13.47
N LYS A 264 21.28 -5.59 14.33
CA LYS A 264 20.11 -6.41 13.95
C LYS A 264 18.81 -5.63 14.18
N THR A 265 17.85 -5.86 13.30
CA THR A 265 16.45 -5.43 13.48
C THR A 265 15.70 -6.38 14.41
N GLU A 266 14.48 -6.03 14.81
CA GLU A 266 13.59 -6.89 15.59
C GLU A 266 13.19 -8.16 14.83
N ALA A 267 12.95 -8.08 13.52
CA ALA A 267 12.70 -9.23 12.66
C ALA A 267 14.02 -9.90 12.29
N THR A 268 14.46 -10.86 13.08
CA THR A 268 15.78 -11.48 12.95
C THR A 268 15.76 -12.95 12.57
N GLY A 269 14.61 -13.59 12.49
CA GLY A 269 14.46 -14.99 12.16
C GLY A 269 14.48 -15.26 10.65
N TRP A 270 15.33 -16.14 10.16
CA TRP A 270 15.38 -16.54 8.73
C TRP A 270 14.02 -17.05 8.21
N TRP A 271 13.24 -17.66 9.08
CA TRP A 271 11.96 -18.24 8.75
C TRP A 271 10.83 -17.20 8.67
N ASP A 272 11.04 -15.97 9.18
CA ASP A 272 10.06 -14.89 9.13
C ASP A 272 9.65 -14.57 7.69
N PHE A 273 10.62 -14.60 6.76
CA PHE A 273 10.35 -14.40 5.34
C PHE A 273 9.43 -15.50 4.76
N VAL A 274 9.58 -16.75 5.21
CA VAL A 274 8.73 -17.85 4.79
C VAL A 274 7.35 -17.73 5.45
N ALA A 275 7.31 -17.51 6.77
CA ALA A 275 6.08 -17.35 7.54
C ALA A 275 5.18 -16.26 6.96
N LYS A 276 5.77 -15.11 6.59
CA LYS A 276 5.04 -13.95 6.05
C LYS A 276 4.59 -14.09 4.60
N ASN A 277 4.96 -15.16 3.91
CA ASN A 277 4.42 -15.53 2.60
C ASN A 277 3.32 -16.60 2.67
N MET A 278 2.83 -16.97 3.87
CA MET A 278 1.66 -17.84 4.03
C MET A 278 0.36 -17.02 4.11
N ILE A 279 -0.74 -17.60 3.68
CA ILE A 279 -2.08 -16.99 3.78
C ILE A 279 -2.44 -16.82 5.25
N GLY A 280 -2.96 -15.64 5.60
CA GLY A 280 -3.43 -15.33 6.94
C GLY A 280 -2.31 -15.02 7.94
N SER A 281 -1.13 -14.66 7.47
CA SER A 281 0.05 -14.35 8.29
C SER A 281 -0.02 -12.93 8.87
N TYR A 282 -0.95 -12.70 9.81
CA TYR A 282 -1.03 -11.47 10.59
C TYR A 282 -0.46 -11.71 12.00
N ASP A 283 0.61 -11.03 12.36
CA ASP A 283 1.20 -11.01 13.70
C ASP A 283 0.71 -9.80 14.50
N THR A 284 1.22 -8.62 14.18
CA THR A 284 0.83 -7.32 14.74
C THR A 284 1.34 -6.20 13.83
N THR A 285 0.82 -5.00 14.00
CA THR A 285 1.40 -3.76 13.45
C THR A 285 2.07 -2.91 14.53
N LYS A 286 2.08 -3.38 15.78
CA LYS A 286 2.77 -2.77 16.94
C LYS A 286 4.27 -3.08 16.92
N TYR A 287 4.97 -2.77 18.02
CA TYR A 287 6.37 -3.17 18.21
C TYR A 287 6.51 -4.69 18.15
N GLY A 288 7.64 -5.18 17.61
CA GLY A 288 7.89 -6.60 17.40
C GLY A 288 7.24 -7.19 16.13
N SER A 289 6.57 -6.36 15.31
CA SER A 289 6.01 -6.82 14.04
C SER A 289 7.11 -7.20 13.05
N ILE A 290 6.81 -8.19 12.20
CA ILE A 290 7.66 -8.59 11.08
C ILE A 290 7.05 -8.14 9.74
N PRO A 291 7.87 -7.97 8.66
CA PRO A 291 7.43 -7.32 7.43
C PRO A 291 6.21 -7.98 6.77
N PHE A 292 5.20 -7.22 6.41
CA PHE A 292 4.05 -7.70 5.60
C PHE A 292 4.42 -7.71 4.12
N ILE A 293 4.78 -8.88 3.57
CA ILE A 293 5.33 -9.04 2.22
C ILE A 293 4.49 -9.93 1.29
N TYR A 294 3.43 -10.57 1.79
CA TYR A 294 2.59 -11.44 0.97
C TYR A 294 1.88 -10.68 -0.15
N ILE A 295 1.97 -11.20 -1.37
CA ILE A 295 1.38 -10.61 -2.59
C ILE A 295 0.57 -11.62 -3.40
N GLY A 296 0.38 -12.83 -2.86
CA GLY A 296 -0.26 -13.96 -3.53
C GLY A 296 0.71 -15.08 -3.89
N LEU A 297 0.24 -16.31 -3.81
CA LEU A 297 1.05 -17.51 -4.03
C LEU A 297 1.42 -17.70 -5.51
N LEU A 298 0.47 -17.43 -6.44
CA LEU A 298 0.79 -17.50 -7.86
C LEU A 298 1.80 -16.42 -8.28
N PRO A 299 1.69 -15.14 -7.88
CA PRO A 299 2.76 -14.16 -8.07
C PRO A 299 4.10 -14.60 -7.49
N LEU A 300 4.12 -15.22 -6.32
CA LEU A 300 5.35 -15.74 -5.72
C LEU A 300 5.96 -16.87 -6.58
N ALA A 301 5.14 -17.85 -7.03
CA ALA A 301 5.58 -18.91 -7.92
C ALA A 301 6.09 -18.38 -9.27
N LEU A 302 5.41 -17.38 -9.85
CA LEU A 302 5.83 -16.71 -11.09
C LEU A 302 7.13 -15.92 -10.91
N CYS A 303 7.35 -15.31 -9.73
CA CYS A 303 8.62 -14.67 -9.40
C CYS A 303 9.76 -15.70 -9.33
N LEU A 304 9.55 -16.87 -8.72
CA LEU A 304 10.54 -17.96 -8.77
C LEU A 304 10.76 -18.44 -10.21
N PHE A 305 9.69 -18.61 -10.99
CA PHE A 305 9.80 -18.95 -12.41
C PHE A 305 10.63 -17.92 -13.19
N PHE A 306 10.51 -16.61 -12.90
CA PHE A 306 11.35 -15.58 -13.51
C PHE A 306 12.84 -15.92 -13.38
N PHE A 307 13.29 -16.37 -12.21
CA PHE A 307 14.71 -16.69 -11.97
C PHE A 307 15.15 -17.98 -12.66
N ILE A 308 14.29 -18.98 -12.81
CA ILE A 308 14.65 -20.25 -13.46
C ILE A 308 14.45 -20.23 -14.99
N CYS A 309 13.57 -19.38 -15.52
CA CYS A 309 13.21 -19.34 -16.94
C CYS A 309 14.40 -18.94 -17.82
N LYS A 310 14.83 -19.82 -18.74
CA LYS A 310 15.95 -19.59 -19.65
C LYS A 310 15.70 -18.47 -20.67
N LYS A 311 14.42 -18.12 -20.96
CA LYS A 311 14.04 -17.04 -21.88
C LYS A 311 14.31 -15.64 -21.32
N ILE A 312 14.62 -15.53 -20.03
CA ILE A 312 14.94 -14.26 -19.35
C ILE A 312 16.46 -14.14 -19.25
N PRO A 313 17.05 -13.04 -19.76
CA PRO A 313 18.49 -12.83 -19.72
C PRO A 313 19.03 -12.83 -18.27
N TRP A 314 20.17 -13.46 -18.06
CA TRP A 314 20.80 -13.57 -16.74
C TRP A 314 21.14 -12.22 -16.11
N LYS A 315 21.50 -11.21 -16.94
CA LYS A 315 21.74 -9.82 -16.47
C LYS A 315 20.54 -9.23 -15.76
N ASN A 316 19.34 -9.49 -16.28
CA ASN A 316 18.11 -9.03 -15.66
C ASN A 316 17.87 -9.74 -14.32
N LYS A 317 18.09 -11.07 -14.26
CA LYS A 317 17.96 -11.84 -13.02
C LYS A 317 18.88 -11.32 -11.92
N ILE A 318 20.14 -11.03 -12.25
CA ILE A 318 21.09 -10.47 -11.29
C ILE A 318 20.69 -9.06 -10.88
N ALA A 319 20.36 -8.17 -11.82
CA ALA A 319 20.08 -6.79 -11.52
C ALA A 319 18.83 -6.64 -10.61
N TYR A 320 17.74 -7.33 -10.94
CA TYR A 320 16.52 -7.28 -10.13
C TYR A 320 16.62 -8.14 -8.87
N GLY A 321 17.39 -9.24 -8.91
CA GLY A 321 17.75 -10.03 -7.73
C GLY A 321 18.55 -9.23 -6.71
N ALA A 322 19.42 -8.33 -7.16
CA ALA A 322 20.16 -7.43 -6.28
C ALA A 322 19.24 -6.44 -5.55
N ILE A 323 18.20 -5.89 -6.23
CA ILE A 323 17.19 -5.06 -5.55
C ILE A 323 16.45 -5.87 -4.48
N ALA A 324 16.02 -7.10 -4.82
CA ALA A 324 15.39 -7.99 -3.86
C ALA A 324 16.30 -8.28 -2.66
N ALA A 325 17.57 -8.56 -2.91
CA ALA A 325 18.56 -8.80 -1.85
C ALA A 325 18.76 -7.57 -0.95
N ILE A 326 18.82 -6.36 -1.51
CA ILE A 326 18.90 -5.10 -0.73
C ILE A 326 17.67 -4.95 0.17
N LEU A 327 16.45 -5.13 -0.37
CA LEU A 327 15.22 -5.01 0.40
C LEU A 327 15.12 -6.08 1.50
N ILE A 328 15.46 -7.33 1.19
CA ILE A 328 15.47 -8.42 2.17
C ILE A 328 16.53 -8.17 3.24
N ALA A 329 17.75 -7.79 2.87
CA ALA A 329 18.79 -7.45 3.83
C ALA A 329 18.37 -6.32 4.77
N SER A 330 17.61 -5.34 4.26
CA SER A 330 17.10 -4.22 5.06
C SER A 330 16.14 -4.65 6.16
N PHE A 331 15.48 -5.81 6.04
CA PHE A 331 14.62 -6.35 7.11
C PHE A 331 15.43 -6.92 8.28
N TYR A 332 16.71 -7.24 8.09
CA TYR A 332 17.55 -7.85 9.10
C TYR A 332 18.68 -6.94 9.60
N ILE A 333 19.05 -5.92 8.82
CA ILE A 333 20.18 -5.03 9.09
C ILE A 333 19.66 -3.65 9.48
N GLN A 334 19.80 -3.29 10.75
CA GLN A 334 19.24 -2.05 11.33
C GLN A 334 19.68 -0.76 10.63
N PRO A 335 20.97 -0.53 10.28
CA PRO A 335 21.35 0.64 9.51
C PRO A 335 20.61 0.78 8.16
N MET A 336 20.41 -0.36 7.45
CA MET A 336 19.66 -0.36 6.19
C MET A 336 18.18 -0.12 6.41
N ASN A 337 17.61 -0.70 7.49
CA ASN A 337 16.22 -0.45 7.89
C ASN A 337 15.99 1.04 8.18
N LEU A 338 16.83 1.65 9.01
CA LEU A 338 16.74 3.08 9.33
C LEU A 338 16.93 3.97 8.10
N PHE A 339 17.78 3.59 7.16
CA PHE A 339 17.97 4.35 5.92
C PHE A 339 16.66 4.52 5.13
N TRP A 340 15.82 3.49 5.06
CA TRP A 340 14.49 3.60 4.43
C TRP A 340 13.53 4.52 5.17
N HIS A 341 13.75 4.74 6.47
CA HIS A 341 12.95 5.63 7.31
C HIS A 341 13.57 7.02 7.50
N GLY A 342 14.55 7.41 6.68
CA GLY A 342 15.25 8.69 6.80
C GLY A 342 16.10 8.80 8.07
N MET A 343 16.63 7.69 8.56
CA MET A 343 17.43 7.56 9.79
C MET A 343 16.66 7.84 11.10
N HIS A 344 15.32 7.81 11.06
CA HIS A 344 14.45 7.88 12.25
C HIS A 344 13.79 6.52 12.49
N ALA A 345 13.86 6.00 13.72
CA ALA A 345 13.17 4.76 14.06
C ALA A 345 11.64 4.98 14.04
N PRO A 346 10.89 4.13 13.34
CA PRO A 346 9.44 4.26 13.31
C PRO A 346 8.83 3.93 14.67
N ASN A 347 7.87 4.73 15.11
CA ASN A 347 7.02 4.43 16.26
C ASN A 347 5.93 3.48 15.81
N MET A 348 6.01 2.18 16.17
CA MET A 348 5.15 1.11 15.65
C MET A 348 5.10 1.07 14.11
N PHE A 349 4.25 0.19 13.53
CA PHE A 349 4.14 0.03 12.07
C PHE A 349 5.52 -0.10 11.42
N LEU A 350 6.28 -1.10 11.90
CA LEU A 350 7.67 -1.30 11.48
C LEU A 350 7.77 -1.71 10.00
N PHE A 351 8.98 -1.58 9.43
CA PHE A 351 9.25 -1.98 8.03
C PHE A 351 8.29 -1.35 7.00
N ARG A 352 8.03 -0.05 7.13
CA ARG A 352 7.06 0.70 6.30
C ARG A 352 7.35 0.63 4.79
N TYR A 353 8.54 0.20 4.38
CA TYR A 353 8.96 -0.01 2.99
C TYR A 353 8.71 -1.45 2.48
N ALA A 354 8.15 -2.36 3.28
CA ALA A 354 7.99 -3.77 2.91
C ALA A 354 7.14 -3.98 1.63
N TYR A 355 6.18 -3.09 1.35
CA TYR A 355 5.38 -3.11 0.12
C TYR A 355 6.23 -2.97 -1.17
N LEU A 356 7.43 -2.40 -1.08
CA LEU A 356 8.35 -2.28 -2.22
C LEU A 356 8.86 -3.66 -2.66
N LEU A 357 9.10 -4.58 -1.70
CA LEU A 357 9.43 -5.97 -2.03
C LEU A 357 8.23 -6.68 -2.67
N SER A 358 7.01 -6.49 -2.12
CA SER A 358 5.80 -7.05 -2.72
C SER A 358 5.59 -6.54 -4.14
N PHE A 359 5.79 -5.24 -4.38
CA PHE A 359 5.72 -4.65 -5.72
C PHE A 359 6.80 -5.21 -6.66
N LEU A 360 8.03 -5.42 -6.18
CA LEU A 360 9.08 -6.04 -6.97
C LEU A 360 8.71 -7.48 -7.34
N VAL A 361 8.24 -8.28 -6.38
CA VAL A 361 7.82 -9.67 -6.60
C VAL A 361 6.73 -9.75 -7.69
N ILE A 362 5.68 -8.92 -7.62
CA ILE A 362 4.61 -8.92 -8.62
C ILE A 362 5.07 -8.39 -9.98
N THR A 363 6.04 -7.49 -10.02
CA THR A 363 6.68 -7.01 -11.25
C THR A 363 7.46 -8.13 -11.94
N LEU A 364 8.25 -8.89 -11.18
CA LEU A 364 8.97 -10.05 -11.70
C LEU A 364 8.03 -11.19 -12.08
N ALA A 365 6.92 -11.35 -11.33
CA ALA A 365 5.85 -12.28 -11.66
C ALA A 365 5.19 -11.94 -13.01
N ALA A 366 4.87 -10.68 -13.25
CA ALA A 366 4.33 -10.22 -14.53
C ALA A 366 5.29 -10.49 -15.69
N TRP A 367 6.57 -10.26 -15.48
CA TRP A 367 7.60 -10.56 -16.48
C TRP A 367 7.78 -12.06 -16.68
N GLY A 368 7.78 -12.85 -15.60
CA GLY A 368 7.76 -14.31 -15.67
C GLY A 368 6.56 -14.80 -16.47
N TRP A 369 5.36 -14.31 -16.15
CA TRP A 369 4.13 -14.69 -16.84
C TRP A 369 4.15 -14.39 -18.35
N GLU A 370 4.73 -13.26 -18.76
CA GLU A 370 4.93 -12.94 -20.18
C GLU A 370 5.74 -14.00 -20.93
N LYS A 371 6.61 -14.74 -20.24
CA LYS A 371 7.50 -15.77 -20.82
C LYS A 371 6.96 -17.19 -20.65
N VAL A 372 5.83 -17.36 -19.96
CA VAL A 372 5.18 -18.67 -19.82
C VAL A 372 4.55 -19.08 -21.15
N ASP A 373 4.87 -20.29 -21.58
CA ASP A 373 4.24 -21.01 -22.69
C ASP A 373 4.13 -22.49 -22.35
N ARG A 374 3.62 -23.29 -23.28
CA ARG A 374 3.43 -24.74 -23.05
C ARG A 374 4.74 -25.49 -22.81
N ASP A 375 5.83 -25.06 -23.42
CA ASP A 375 7.11 -25.78 -23.32
C ASP A 375 7.76 -25.60 -21.93
N ASN A 376 7.43 -24.51 -21.25
CA ASN A 376 8.05 -24.18 -19.96
C ASN A 376 7.08 -24.11 -18.77
N ILE A 377 5.77 -24.32 -18.99
CA ILE A 377 4.77 -24.24 -17.92
C ILE A 377 4.99 -25.25 -16.80
N LEU A 378 5.59 -26.40 -17.10
CA LEU A 378 5.99 -27.40 -16.09
C LEU A 378 7.04 -26.86 -15.12
N GLN A 379 7.85 -25.87 -15.54
CA GLN A 379 8.77 -25.18 -14.62
C GLN A 379 7.98 -24.31 -13.61
N LEU A 380 6.86 -23.72 -14.04
CA LEU A 380 5.98 -22.99 -13.13
C LEU A 380 5.23 -23.96 -12.18
N VAL A 381 4.79 -25.11 -12.69
CA VAL A 381 4.24 -26.18 -11.82
C VAL A 381 5.28 -26.63 -10.80
N ALA A 382 6.52 -26.85 -11.21
CA ALA A 382 7.62 -27.19 -10.31
C ALA A 382 7.88 -26.09 -9.25
N ALA A 383 7.74 -24.80 -9.61
CA ALA A 383 7.83 -23.71 -8.67
C ALA A 383 6.70 -23.76 -7.61
N CYS A 384 5.47 -24.09 -8.00
CA CYS A 384 4.37 -24.31 -7.05
C CYS A 384 4.66 -25.50 -6.10
N LEU A 385 5.16 -26.62 -6.63
CA LEU A 385 5.53 -27.79 -5.82
C LEU A 385 6.69 -27.50 -4.88
N LEU A 386 7.69 -26.72 -5.33
CA LEU A 386 8.79 -26.26 -4.48
C LEU A 386 8.27 -25.41 -3.32
N LEU A 387 7.35 -24.47 -3.57
CA LEU A 387 6.73 -23.67 -2.50
C LEU A 387 5.95 -24.55 -1.52
N ILE A 388 5.20 -25.56 -1.99
CA ILE A 388 4.53 -26.52 -1.11
C ILE A 388 5.56 -27.20 -0.20
N ALA A 389 6.67 -27.69 -0.76
CA ALA A 389 7.73 -28.32 0.02
C ALA A 389 8.34 -27.36 1.05
N VAL A 390 8.64 -26.11 0.65
CA VAL A 390 9.21 -25.09 1.55
C VAL A 390 8.26 -24.79 2.72
N PHE A 391 6.96 -24.57 2.46
CA PHE A 391 5.98 -24.33 3.52
C PHE A 391 5.75 -25.52 4.42
N ALA A 392 5.75 -26.74 3.88
CA ALA A 392 5.63 -27.98 4.67
C ALA A 392 6.85 -28.19 5.57
N ILE A 393 8.07 -28.00 5.05
CA ILE A 393 9.32 -28.10 5.83
C ILE A 393 9.34 -27.02 6.92
N PHE A 394 9.04 -25.76 6.56
CA PHE A 394 8.93 -24.67 7.53
C PHE A 394 7.98 -25.05 8.68
N TRP A 395 6.79 -25.53 8.34
CA TRP A 395 5.79 -25.90 9.33
C TRP A 395 6.26 -27.03 10.26
N GLY A 396 6.89 -28.06 9.71
CA GLY A 396 7.43 -29.17 10.49
C GLY A 396 8.58 -28.78 11.42
N MET A 397 9.39 -27.79 11.01
CA MET A 397 10.57 -27.37 11.77
C MET A 397 10.28 -26.24 12.74
N LYS A 398 9.48 -25.25 12.34
CA LYS A 398 9.34 -23.95 13.01
C LYS A 398 7.92 -23.41 13.12
N GLY A 399 6.92 -24.05 12.55
CA GLY A 399 5.55 -23.54 12.53
C GLY A 399 4.99 -23.28 13.93
N LYS A 400 5.40 -24.04 14.94
CA LYS A 400 4.96 -23.86 16.34
C LYS A 400 5.55 -22.63 17.03
N ASP A 401 6.67 -22.09 16.52
CA ASP A 401 7.30 -20.90 17.08
C ASP A 401 6.53 -19.60 16.70
N TYR A 402 5.60 -19.72 15.74
CA TYR A 402 4.80 -18.60 15.21
C TYR A 402 3.35 -18.67 15.70
N ASN A 403 3.11 -18.20 16.91
CA ASN A 403 1.81 -18.30 17.61
C ASN A 403 0.63 -17.66 16.84
N TYR A 404 0.89 -16.75 15.91
CA TYR A 404 -0.14 -16.12 15.08
C TYR A 404 -0.56 -16.98 13.88
N LEU A 405 0.28 -17.95 13.46
CA LEU A 405 -0.07 -18.90 12.40
C LEU A 405 -0.87 -20.08 12.98
N LYS A 406 -1.88 -20.52 12.24
CA LYS A 406 -2.70 -21.67 12.59
C LYS A 406 -2.53 -22.77 11.55
N ASN A 407 -2.85 -24.03 11.91
CA ASN A 407 -2.86 -25.15 10.96
C ASN A 407 -3.66 -24.84 9.68
N ILE A 408 -4.76 -24.10 9.82
CA ILE A 408 -5.59 -23.69 8.69
C ILE A 408 -4.82 -22.82 7.69
N SER A 409 -3.90 -21.97 8.14
CA SER A 409 -3.04 -21.15 7.26
C SER A 409 -2.15 -22.03 6.37
N LEU A 410 -1.58 -23.11 6.93
CA LEU A 410 -0.82 -24.08 6.16
C LEU A 410 -1.70 -24.80 5.12
N TYR A 411 -2.84 -25.36 5.58
CA TYR A 411 -3.72 -26.13 4.69
C TYR A 411 -4.25 -25.32 3.53
N ILE A 412 -4.66 -24.07 3.77
CA ILE A 412 -5.13 -23.17 2.72
C ILE A 412 -3.98 -22.79 1.79
N THR A 413 -2.79 -22.48 2.31
CA THR A 413 -1.61 -22.15 1.50
C THR A 413 -1.23 -23.30 0.57
N ILE A 414 -1.12 -24.53 1.10
CA ILE A 414 -0.83 -25.72 0.29
C ILE A 414 -1.99 -26.01 -0.69
N GLY A 415 -3.24 -25.87 -0.23
CA GLY A 415 -4.43 -26.08 -1.06
C GLY A 415 -4.46 -25.19 -2.30
N PHE A 416 -4.24 -23.87 -2.15
CA PHE A 416 -4.18 -22.96 -3.30
C PHE A 416 -3.02 -23.29 -4.24
N LEU A 417 -1.82 -23.57 -3.71
CA LEU A 417 -0.67 -23.96 -4.56
C LEU A 417 -0.94 -25.25 -5.33
N ALA A 418 -1.58 -26.24 -4.70
CA ALA A 418 -1.96 -27.49 -5.35
C ALA A 418 -3.00 -27.23 -6.47
N VAL A 419 -4.00 -26.40 -6.22
CA VAL A 419 -5.01 -26.05 -7.24
C VAL A 419 -4.36 -25.26 -8.39
N TYR A 420 -3.45 -24.33 -8.13
CA TYR A 420 -2.69 -23.66 -9.19
C TYR A 420 -1.89 -24.67 -10.02
N ALA A 421 -1.17 -25.58 -9.37
CA ALA A 421 -0.41 -26.63 -10.07
C ALA A 421 -1.31 -27.51 -10.95
N LEU A 422 -2.50 -27.91 -10.46
CA LEU A 422 -3.47 -28.70 -11.21
C LEU A 422 -4.03 -27.95 -12.43
N VAL A 423 -4.42 -26.68 -12.27
CA VAL A 423 -4.95 -25.84 -13.36
C VAL A 423 -3.89 -25.62 -14.44
N LEU A 424 -2.64 -25.34 -14.05
CA LEU A 424 -1.52 -25.16 -14.96
C LEU A 424 -1.18 -26.48 -15.71
N THR A 425 -1.23 -27.62 -15.02
CA THR A 425 -1.04 -28.93 -15.61
C THR A 425 -2.18 -29.27 -16.61
N GLY A 426 -3.43 -28.90 -16.27
CA GLY A 426 -4.56 -29.02 -17.19
C GLY A 426 -4.38 -28.24 -18.50
N TYR A 427 -3.77 -27.06 -18.43
CA TYR A 427 -3.40 -26.29 -19.62
C TYR A 427 -2.27 -26.97 -20.41
N TYR A 428 -1.26 -27.54 -19.75
CA TYR A 428 -0.19 -28.29 -20.41
C TYR A 428 -0.76 -29.43 -21.27
N PHE A 429 -1.69 -30.23 -20.75
CA PHE A 429 -2.32 -31.34 -21.46
C PHE A 429 -3.46 -30.95 -22.43
N ASN A 430 -3.56 -29.66 -22.82
CA ASN A 430 -4.61 -29.15 -23.73
C ASN A 430 -6.07 -29.36 -23.23
N LYS A 431 -6.28 -29.60 -21.95
CA LYS A 431 -7.62 -29.72 -21.36
C LYS A 431 -8.26 -28.36 -21.09
N ILE A 432 -7.44 -27.30 -20.95
CA ILE A 432 -7.87 -25.92 -20.63
C ILE A 432 -7.32 -25.00 -21.73
N PRO A 433 -8.14 -24.27 -22.50
CA PRO A 433 -7.68 -23.25 -23.44
C PRO A 433 -7.18 -21.99 -22.71
N LEU A 434 -6.26 -21.22 -23.33
CA LEU A 434 -5.59 -20.06 -22.71
C LEU A 434 -6.56 -19.01 -22.17
N LYS A 435 -7.66 -18.75 -22.86
CA LYS A 435 -8.68 -17.79 -22.41
C LYS A 435 -9.36 -18.25 -21.11
N VAL A 436 -9.70 -19.51 -21.02
CA VAL A 436 -10.31 -20.12 -19.82
C VAL A 436 -9.29 -20.14 -18.68
N LEU A 437 -8.03 -20.49 -18.96
CA LEU A 437 -6.94 -20.44 -17.99
C LEU A 437 -6.85 -19.05 -17.33
N SER A 438 -6.83 -17.97 -18.12
CA SER A 438 -6.72 -16.61 -17.58
C SER A 438 -7.89 -16.24 -16.66
N ILE A 439 -9.11 -16.69 -16.98
CA ILE A 439 -10.29 -16.46 -16.13
C ILE A 439 -10.22 -17.32 -14.86
N LEU A 440 -9.84 -18.59 -14.96
CA LEU A 440 -9.68 -19.45 -13.78
C LEU A 440 -8.61 -18.92 -12.82
N LEU A 441 -7.48 -18.45 -13.34
CA LEU A 441 -6.43 -17.85 -12.52
C LEU A 441 -6.90 -16.54 -11.88
N LEU A 442 -7.68 -15.70 -12.59
CA LEU A 442 -8.30 -14.52 -12.00
C LEU A 442 -9.23 -14.89 -10.83
N LEU A 443 -10.10 -15.88 -11.00
CA LEU A 443 -11.01 -16.32 -9.94
C LEU A 443 -10.25 -16.88 -8.75
N LEU A 444 -9.26 -17.74 -8.97
CA LEU A 444 -8.43 -18.31 -7.91
C LEU A 444 -7.65 -17.23 -7.15
N MET A 445 -6.98 -16.31 -7.85
CA MET A 445 -6.24 -15.22 -7.21
C MET A 445 -7.17 -14.27 -6.47
N SER A 446 -8.38 -14.02 -6.97
CA SER A 446 -9.38 -13.17 -6.28
C SER A 446 -9.89 -13.85 -5.00
N THR A 447 -10.16 -15.16 -5.04
CA THR A 447 -10.56 -15.95 -3.87
C THR A 447 -9.43 -16.00 -2.84
N GLU A 448 -8.21 -16.23 -3.27
CA GLU A 448 -7.02 -16.21 -2.42
C GLU A 448 -6.83 -14.85 -1.74
N ALA A 449 -6.91 -13.76 -2.51
CA ALA A 449 -6.80 -12.40 -1.99
C ALA A 449 -7.92 -12.08 -0.99
N PHE A 450 -9.15 -12.51 -1.26
CA PHE A 450 -10.27 -12.37 -0.31
C PHE A 450 -10.00 -13.11 1.00
N VAL A 451 -9.60 -14.38 0.93
CA VAL A 451 -9.32 -15.19 2.12
C VAL A 451 -8.19 -14.56 2.94
N ASN A 452 -7.09 -14.16 2.29
CA ASN A 452 -5.99 -13.50 2.99
C ASN A 452 -6.43 -12.18 3.64
N SER A 453 -7.22 -11.35 2.92
CA SER A 453 -7.72 -10.08 3.43
C SER A 453 -8.65 -10.25 4.64
N ASP A 454 -9.51 -11.28 4.64
CA ASP A 454 -10.37 -11.60 5.79
C ASP A 454 -9.54 -11.96 7.04
N PHE A 455 -8.49 -12.78 6.88
CA PHE A 455 -7.56 -13.07 7.98
C PHE A 455 -6.86 -11.80 8.48
N MET A 456 -6.39 -10.92 7.58
CA MET A 456 -5.71 -9.68 7.96
C MET A 456 -6.66 -8.76 8.75
N VAL A 457 -7.88 -8.52 8.27
CA VAL A 457 -8.85 -7.64 8.92
C VAL A 457 -9.30 -8.19 10.27
N ARG A 458 -9.47 -9.52 10.39
CA ARG A 458 -9.70 -10.17 11.70
C ARG A 458 -8.50 -10.07 12.62
N GLY A 459 -7.28 -10.06 12.08
CA GLY A 459 -6.05 -9.77 12.82
C GLY A 459 -6.07 -8.36 13.41
N ILE A 460 -6.37 -7.34 12.61
CA ILE A 460 -6.52 -5.95 13.06
C ILE A 460 -7.62 -5.84 14.12
N LEU A 461 -8.77 -6.48 13.91
CA LEU A 461 -9.87 -6.51 14.88
C LEU A 461 -9.43 -7.06 16.23
N LYS A 462 -8.58 -8.10 16.25
CA LYS A 462 -8.08 -8.68 17.48
C LYS A 462 -6.98 -7.84 18.14
N ASP A 463 -6.11 -7.21 17.34
CA ASP A 463 -4.93 -6.49 17.80
C ASP A 463 -5.25 -5.05 18.27
N TRP A 464 -6.04 -4.32 17.49
CA TRP A 464 -6.36 -2.90 17.73
C TRP A 464 -7.82 -2.65 18.10
N ASN A 465 -8.72 -3.59 17.78
CA ASN A 465 -10.15 -3.41 17.72
C ASN A 465 -10.56 -2.32 16.69
N TYR A 466 -11.77 -2.41 16.17
CA TYR A 466 -12.40 -1.34 15.39
C TYR A 466 -13.39 -0.62 16.29
N ALA A 467 -13.20 0.69 16.48
CA ALA A 467 -13.99 1.50 17.39
C ALA A 467 -15.49 1.42 17.07
N SER A 468 -16.31 1.41 18.11
CA SER A 468 -17.76 1.58 17.95
C SER A 468 -18.05 2.93 17.31
N ARG A 469 -18.96 2.94 16.34
CA ARG A 469 -19.42 4.16 15.67
C ARG A 469 -19.98 5.17 16.67
N SER A 470 -20.73 4.69 17.68
CA SER A 470 -21.33 5.55 18.72
C SER A 470 -20.30 6.38 19.47
N LEU A 471 -19.12 5.84 19.75
CA LEU A 471 -18.04 6.58 20.41
C LEU A 471 -17.66 7.87 19.68
N TYR A 472 -17.79 7.90 18.35
CA TYR A 472 -17.49 9.07 17.54
C TYR A 472 -18.71 9.94 17.28
N THR A 473 -19.88 9.33 17.04
CA THR A 473 -21.07 10.02 16.53
C THR A 473 -21.99 10.58 17.61
N GLU A 474 -22.14 9.89 18.76
CA GLU A 474 -23.06 10.29 19.82
C GLU A 474 -22.63 11.55 20.59
N PRO A 475 -21.33 11.74 20.94
CA PRO A 475 -20.90 12.96 21.64
C PRO A 475 -20.95 14.20 20.76
N TYR A 476 -20.90 14.04 19.43
CA TYR A 476 -20.70 15.15 18.49
C TYR A 476 -21.73 16.29 18.63
N PRO A 477 -23.06 16.06 18.64
CA PRO A 477 -24.04 17.13 18.71
C PRO A 477 -23.92 17.98 20.00
N SER A 478 -23.74 17.31 21.13
CA SER A 478 -23.68 17.95 22.45
C SER A 478 -22.40 18.79 22.61
N ILE A 479 -21.23 18.22 22.29
CA ILE A 479 -19.95 18.95 22.37
C ILE A 479 -19.96 20.11 21.37
N LYS A 480 -20.43 19.89 20.15
CA LYS A 480 -20.48 20.93 19.12
C LYS A 480 -21.40 22.09 19.52
N ALA A 481 -22.55 21.80 20.12
CA ALA A 481 -23.46 22.82 20.60
C ALA A 481 -22.83 23.70 21.72
N LEU A 482 -22.09 23.07 22.65
CA LEU A 482 -21.37 23.80 23.70
C LEU A 482 -20.26 24.69 23.11
N VAL A 483 -19.47 24.16 22.17
CA VAL A 483 -18.42 24.91 21.48
C VAL A 483 -19.00 26.09 20.71
N ASP A 484 -20.09 25.90 19.97
CA ASP A 484 -20.72 26.97 19.20
C ASP A 484 -21.31 28.04 20.12
N LYS A 485 -22.01 27.67 21.18
CA LYS A 485 -22.54 28.59 22.18
C LYS A 485 -21.43 29.43 22.81
N THR A 486 -20.30 28.80 23.21
CA THR A 486 -19.16 29.53 23.79
C THR A 486 -18.57 30.52 22.79
N LYS A 487 -18.51 30.18 21.50
CA LYS A 487 -18.05 31.10 20.45
C LYS A 487 -18.99 32.29 20.27
N ASP A 488 -20.30 32.05 20.28
CA ASP A 488 -21.31 33.09 20.09
C ASP A 488 -21.38 34.08 21.27
N GLU A 489 -20.98 33.64 22.47
CA GLU A 489 -20.95 34.43 23.69
C GLU A 489 -19.63 35.20 23.91
N ASN A 490 -18.60 35.00 23.06
CA ASN A 490 -17.29 35.61 23.22
C ASN A 490 -16.82 36.34 21.96
N ASP A 491 -16.67 37.64 22.06
CA ASP A 491 -16.19 38.52 20.97
C ASP A 491 -14.67 38.73 20.98
N SER A 492 -13.95 38.23 21.99
CA SER A 492 -12.50 38.37 22.13
C SER A 492 -11.76 37.06 21.95
N PHE A 493 -10.44 37.11 21.82
CA PHE A 493 -9.62 35.92 21.80
C PHE A 493 -9.68 35.17 23.13
N TYR A 494 -10.01 33.89 23.09
CA TYR A 494 -10.01 32.97 24.23
C TYR A 494 -9.50 31.58 23.83
N ARG A 495 -9.17 30.76 24.82
CA ARG A 495 -8.86 29.35 24.69
C ARG A 495 -9.88 28.53 25.44
N MET A 496 -10.14 27.35 24.90
CA MET A 496 -11.08 26.38 25.48
C MET A 496 -10.43 25.00 25.52
N GLU A 497 -10.64 24.28 26.60
CA GLU A 497 -10.22 22.90 26.75
C GLU A 497 -11.43 22.01 27.04
N ASN A 498 -11.49 20.85 26.41
CA ASN A 498 -12.46 19.82 26.73
C ASN A 498 -11.85 18.89 27.81
N LEU A 499 -12.41 18.91 29.01
CA LEU A 499 -11.91 18.14 30.15
C LEU A 499 -12.25 16.64 30.05
N ASP A 500 -13.16 16.26 29.16
CA ASP A 500 -13.53 14.86 28.86
C ASP A 500 -13.47 14.62 27.32
N PRO A 501 -12.26 14.63 26.74
CA PRO A 501 -12.11 14.53 25.29
C PRO A 501 -12.50 13.14 24.77
N VAL A 502 -13.18 13.11 23.64
CA VAL A 502 -13.48 11.87 22.90
C VAL A 502 -12.19 11.22 22.38
N SER A 503 -11.24 12.05 21.98
CA SER A 503 -9.90 11.63 21.56
C SER A 503 -8.91 12.79 21.68
N SER A 504 -7.61 12.50 21.67
CA SER A 504 -6.54 13.51 21.84
C SER A 504 -6.51 14.63 20.79
N ASN A 505 -7.18 14.46 19.64
CA ASN A 505 -7.23 15.44 18.55
C ASN A 505 -8.65 15.92 18.24
N ASP A 506 -9.59 15.79 19.15
CA ASP A 506 -10.99 16.09 18.89
C ASP A 506 -11.27 17.59 18.68
N ALA A 507 -10.40 18.46 19.16
CA ALA A 507 -10.44 19.89 18.87
C ALA A 507 -10.50 20.23 17.38
N PHE A 508 -9.83 19.44 16.54
CA PHE A 508 -9.91 19.55 15.08
C PHE A 508 -11.31 19.28 14.53
N ASN A 509 -12.02 18.34 15.14
CA ASN A 509 -13.36 17.94 14.71
C ASN A 509 -14.40 18.97 15.15
N TYR A 510 -14.36 19.40 16.40
CA TYR A 510 -15.33 20.33 16.99
C TYR A 510 -15.03 21.79 16.70
N GLY A 511 -13.75 22.14 16.43
CA GLY A 511 -13.32 23.48 16.08
C GLY A 511 -13.16 24.39 17.28
N TYR A 512 -12.60 23.93 18.39
CA TYR A 512 -12.18 24.75 19.53
C TYR A 512 -10.65 24.81 19.64
N SER A 513 -10.13 25.75 20.45
CA SER A 513 -8.69 25.95 20.63
C SER A 513 -8.36 26.45 22.03
#